data_0819d0104b4c09c9b3839b33bdb8e713
#
_entry.id   0819d0104b4c09c9b3839b33bdb8e713
#
_cell.length_a   1.000
_cell.length_b   1.000
_cell.length_c   1.000
_cell.angle_alpha   90.00
_cell.angle_beta   90.00
_cell.angle_gamma   90.00
#
_symmetry.space_group_name_H-M   'P 1'
#
loop_
_entity.id
_entity.type
_entity.pdbx_description
1 polymer ?
#
loop_
_entity_poly.entity_id
_entity_poly.type
_entity_poly.pdbx_seq_one_letter_code
_entity_poly.pdbx_strand_id
1 'polypeptide(L)'
;MPKMPLNIENIIDIELFDEILRIDSTSGSERELACFLVERLPGLLNCSVETHEVGDGTVNLLLKWGDNPQVFFCTHLDTVPPYIVPQFIEKPHGDLLIKGRGSCDAKGQIISMIAACKQLEQEGYSNFALLLLAGEETGSWGAKAYTRDCAGGDYVIVGEPTDGKMVTASKGTKCFDVTIMGKSCHSGYPQQGVSAIERFVDFINELRAVEFTHDPVMGDTTYNIGKLESNNAQNVLSPQVHFRLYFRTTAASDAMVTQVMQQLRRDYIAIEALGGDTPMSYFTLPGFETTTVAFGSDAPRLTGFKHRALCGAGSILVAHQPGECVLLSELEKASEQYVAMYKAITGVQ
;
A
#
# COMPACT_ATOMS: atom_id res chain seq x y z
N MET A 1 -12.85 23.54 -22.03
CA MET A 1 -13.36 22.18 -21.78
C MET A 1 -14.68 22.01 -22.50
N PRO A 2 -14.93 20.97 -23.29
CA PRO A 2 -16.27 20.69 -23.79
C PRO A 2 -17.14 20.32 -22.57
N LYS A 3 -18.32 20.93 -22.48
CA LYS A 3 -19.30 20.59 -21.46
C LYS A 3 -19.77 19.16 -21.72
N MET A 4 -19.51 18.26 -20.78
CA MET A 4 -20.11 16.92 -20.77
C MET A 4 -21.64 17.04 -20.72
N PRO A 5 -22.40 16.15 -21.39
CA PRO A 5 -23.83 16.10 -21.23
C PRO A 5 -24.19 15.65 -19.81
N LEU A 6 -24.68 16.60 -19.02
CA LEU A 6 -25.30 16.36 -17.71
C LEU A 6 -26.59 15.57 -17.92
N ASN A 7 -26.60 14.28 -17.66
CA ASN A 7 -27.78 13.51 -17.28
C ASN A 7 -27.49 12.02 -16.96
N ILE A 8 -26.54 11.77 -16.09
CA ILE A 8 -26.52 10.62 -15.18
C ILE A 8 -25.94 11.22 -13.90
N GLU A 9 -26.62 11.13 -12.78
CA GLU A 9 -26.00 11.43 -11.47
C GLU A 9 -24.89 10.41 -11.28
N ASN A 10 -23.67 10.73 -11.66
CA ASN A 10 -22.50 9.90 -11.39
C ASN A 10 -22.35 9.78 -9.87
N ILE A 11 -22.25 8.57 -9.39
CA ILE A 11 -21.99 8.25 -7.97
C ILE A 11 -20.70 8.95 -7.54
N ILE A 12 -19.70 8.95 -8.42
CA ILE A 12 -18.38 9.59 -8.21
C ILE A 12 -18.42 11.05 -8.64
N ASP A 13 -17.99 11.94 -7.75
CA ASP A 13 -17.74 13.36 -8.06
C ASP A 13 -16.44 13.52 -8.84
N ILE A 14 -16.56 13.58 -10.17
CA ILE A 14 -15.41 13.65 -11.09
C ILE A 14 -14.68 15.00 -10.94
N GLU A 15 -15.38 16.10 -10.60
CA GLU A 15 -14.73 17.40 -10.42
C GLU A 15 -13.84 17.37 -9.17
N LEU A 16 -14.34 16.86 -8.06
CA LEU A 16 -13.55 16.66 -6.84
C LEU A 16 -12.38 15.68 -7.09
N PHE A 17 -12.60 14.63 -7.88
CA PHE A 17 -11.51 13.69 -8.21
C PHE A 17 -10.41 14.36 -9.03
N ASP A 18 -10.75 15.19 -10.03
CA ASP A 18 -9.76 15.96 -10.78
C ASP A 18 -9.01 16.95 -9.86
N GLU A 19 -9.73 17.65 -8.96
CA GLU A 19 -9.12 18.56 -7.99
C GLU A 19 -8.08 17.85 -7.12
N ILE A 20 -8.42 16.72 -6.49
CA ILE A 20 -7.48 15.98 -5.61
C ILE A 20 -6.32 15.33 -6.38
N LEU A 21 -6.54 14.89 -7.62
CA LEU A 21 -5.47 14.34 -8.45
C LEU A 21 -4.44 15.40 -8.87
N ARG A 22 -4.85 16.68 -8.99
CA ARG A 22 -3.96 17.79 -9.36
C ARG A 22 -3.09 18.29 -8.22
N ILE A 23 -3.37 17.92 -7.00
CA ILE A 23 -2.52 18.23 -5.85
C ILE A 23 -1.40 17.17 -5.77
N ASP A 24 -0.14 17.59 -5.81
CA ASP A 24 0.99 16.69 -5.57
C ASP A 24 1.04 16.33 -4.08
N SER A 25 0.68 15.09 -3.78
CA SER A 25 0.75 14.53 -2.43
C SER A 25 1.78 13.40 -2.32
N THR A 26 2.89 13.50 -3.06
CA THR A 26 4.02 12.58 -2.88
C THR A 26 4.41 12.51 -1.40
N SER A 27 4.69 11.30 -0.89
CA SER A 27 4.95 11.05 0.53
C SER A 27 5.86 12.10 1.17
N GLY A 28 5.37 12.72 2.23
CA GLY A 28 5.97 13.89 2.90
C GLY A 28 5.43 15.25 2.43
N SER A 29 4.57 15.28 1.40
CA SER A 29 3.93 16.51 0.87
C SER A 29 2.39 16.46 0.95
N GLU A 30 1.82 15.54 1.71
CA GLU A 30 0.37 15.26 1.79
C GLU A 30 -0.43 16.40 2.42
N ARG A 31 0.24 17.32 3.14
CA ARG A 31 -0.44 18.40 3.88
C ARG A 31 -1.32 19.28 2.98
N GLU A 32 -0.90 19.57 1.75
CA GLU A 32 -1.69 20.37 0.82
C GLU A 32 -3.02 19.67 0.49
N LEU A 33 -2.98 18.38 0.18
CA LEU A 33 -4.18 17.58 -0.06
C LEU A 33 -5.06 17.50 1.19
N ALA A 34 -4.45 17.29 2.37
CA ALA A 34 -5.18 17.23 3.62
C ALA A 34 -5.91 18.56 3.92
N CYS A 35 -5.23 19.71 3.77
CA CYS A 35 -5.84 21.03 3.96
C CYS A 35 -6.99 21.26 2.97
N PHE A 36 -6.80 20.91 1.69
CA PHE A 36 -7.85 21.00 0.68
C PHE A 36 -9.09 20.19 1.09
N LEU A 37 -8.91 18.95 1.53
CA LEU A 37 -10.03 18.10 1.93
C LEU A 37 -10.73 18.61 3.19
N VAL A 38 -10.00 19.15 4.17
CA VAL A 38 -10.56 19.79 5.38
C VAL A 38 -11.46 20.98 5.02
N GLU A 39 -11.09 21.77 4.03
CA GLU A 39 -11.88 22.92 3.57
C GLU A 39 -13.07 22.48 2.70
N ARG A 40 -12.87 21.48 1.84
CA ARG A 40 -13.83 21.10 0.79
C ARG A 40 -14.95 20.19 1.29
N LEU A 41 -14.60 19.17 2.12
CA LEU A 41 -15.54 18.11 2.50
C LEU A 41 -16.70 18.57 3.41
N PRO A 42 -16.54 19.51 4.37
CA PRO A 42 -17.70 19.98 5.17
C PRO A 42 -18.78 20.70 4.37
N GLY A 43 -18.47 21.17 3.16
CA GLY A 43 -19.45 21.71 2.22
C GLY A 43 -20.23 20.66 1.43
N LEU A 44 -19.76 19.40 1.44
CA LEU A 44 -20.32 18.28 0.69
C LEU A 44 -20.97 17.21 1.60
N LEU A 45 -20.50 17.10 2.83
CA LEU A 45 -20.84 16.04 3.79
C LEU A 45 -21.18 16.66 5.16
N ASN A 46 -22.16 16.11 5.85
CA ASN A 46 -22.54 16.58 7.18
C ASN A 46 -21.85 15.74 8.26
N CYS A 47 -20.53 15.93 8.39
CA CYS A 47 -19.67 15.20 9.32
C CYS A 47 -18.80 16.15 10.16
N SER A 48 -18.31 15.66 11.29
CA SER A 48 -17.22 16.34 12.00
C SER A 48 -15.87 15.97 11.39
N VAL A 49 -14.94 16.93 11.34
CA VAL A 49 -13.59 16.71 10.81
C VAL A 49 -12.57 16.97 11.90
N GLU A 50 -11.70 16.01 12.14
CA GLU A 50 -10.57 16.07 13.07
C GLU A 50 -9.27 15.88 12.31
N THR A 51 -8.22 16.58 12.71
CA THR A 51 -6.87 16.42 12.16
C THR A 51 -5.93 15.92 13.27
N HIS A 52 -5.06 14.96 12.94
CA HIS A 52 -4.09 14.39 13.85
C HIS A 52 -2.69 14.53 13.26
N GLU A 53 -1.81 15.27 13.96
CA GLU A 53 -0.41 15.44 13.52
C GLU A 53 0.32 14.09 13.50
N VAL A 54 0.98 13.78 12.39
CA VAL A 54 1.78 12.55 12.23
C VAL A 54 3.26 12.81 12.48
N GLY A 55 3.75 13.96 12.06
CA GLY A 55 5.14 14.39 12.09
C GLY A 55 5.56 14.94 10.73
N ASP A 56 6.70 15.62 10.67
CA ASP A 56 7.28 16.20 9.46
C ASP A 56 6.32 17.06 8.63
N GLY A 57 5.31 17.66 9.31
CA GLY A 57 4.32 18.50 8.68
C GLY A 57 3.15 17.76 8.01
N THR A 58 3.04 16.44 8.15
CA THR A 58 1.93 15.64 7.63
C THR A 58 0.85 15.41 8.68
N VAL A 59 -0.38 15.17 8.24
CA VAL A 59 -1.55 14.98 9.12
C VAL A 59 -2.43 13.85 8.61
N ASN A 60 -3.05 13.13 9.55
CA ASN A 60 -4.19 12.27 9.25
C ASN A 60 -5.48 13.07 9.33
N LEU A 61 -6.49 12.67 8.58
CA LEU A 61 -7.84 13.23 8.66
C LEU A 61 -8.81 12.16 9.16
N LEU A 62 -9.67 12.53 10.10
CA LEU A 62 -10.76 11.69 10.58
C LEU A 62 -12.08 12.43 10.42
N LEU A 63 -12.94 11.93 9.54
CA LEU A 63 -14.30 12.42 9.34
C LEU A 63 -15.25 11.46 10.03
N LYS A 64 -16.15 11.97 10.87
CA LYS A 64 -17.07 11.13 11.67
C LYS A 64 -18.51 11.50 11.43
N TRP A 65 -19.36 10.47 11.29
CA TRP A 65 -20.80 10.52 11.33
C TRP A 65 -21.29 9.85 12.62
N GLY A 66 -21.54 10.66 13.64
CA GLY A 66 -21.85 10.23 15.00
C GLY A 66 -20.64 10.12 15.93
N ASP A 67 -20.93 9.92 17.21
CA ASP A 67 -19.91 9.97 18.27
C ASP A 67 -19.10 8.68 18.42
N ASN A 68 -19.68 7.54 18.04
CA ASN A 68 -19.07 6.21 18.20
C ASN A 68 -19.14 5.41 16.89
N PRO A 69 -18.30 5.73 15.90
CA PRO A 69 -18.32 5.01 14.63
C PRO A 69 -17.93 3.53 14.83
N GLN A 70 -18.76 2.64 14.27
CA GLN A 70 -18.54 1.21 14.32
C GLN A 70 -17.70 0.72 13.15
N VAL A 71 -17.88 1.33 11.97
CA VAL A 71 -17.17 0.99 10.75
C VAL A 71 -16.35 2.19 10.28
N PHE A 72 -15.08 1.96 10.04
CA PHE A 72 -14.16 2.96 9.49
C PHE A 72 -13.81 2.54 8.05
N PHE A 73 -14.02 3.44 7.10
CA PHE A 73 -13.39 3.39 5.80
C PHE A 73 -12.03 4.07 5.93
N CYS A 74 -10.98 3.47 5.41
CA CYS A 74 -9.62 3.96 5.61
C CYS A 74 -8.81 3.83 4.33
N THR A 75 -8.06 4.86 3.94
CA THR A 75 -7.06 4.78 2.89
C THR A 75 -6.02 5.87 3.11
N HIS A 76 -5.03 5.99 2.21
CA HIS A 76 -3.94 6.94 2.40
C HIS A 76 -4.01 8.15 1.48
N LEU A 77 -3.38 9.25 1.93
CA LEU A 77 -3.31 10.55 1.25
C LEU A 77 -2.12 10.63 0.30
N ASP A 78 -1.03 9.94 0.66
CA ASP A 78 0.22 10.02 -0.07
C ASP A 78 0.23 9.17 -1.34
N THR A 79 1.22 9.44 -2.17
CA THR A 79 1.50 8.69 -3.39
C THR A 79 3.01 8.54 -3.56
N VAL A 80 3.43 7.49 -4.30
CA VAL A 80 4.84 7.37 -4.70
C VAL A 80 5.24 8.43 -5.74
N PRO A 81 6.53 8.88 -5.77
CA PRO A 81 7.04 9.72 -6.85
C PRO A 81 7.21 8.91 -8.16
N PRO A 82 7.26 9.58 -9.33
CA PRO A 82 7.03 11.01 -9.53
C PRO A 82 5.54 11.36 -9.60
N TYR A 83 5.20 12.61 -9.34
CA TYR A 83 3.88 13.14 -9.65
C TYR A 83 3.59 13.04 -11.16
N ILE A 84 2.36 12.60 -11.50
CA ILE A 84 1.90 12.44 -12.89
C ILE A 84 0.56 13.15 -13.02
N VAL A 85 0.52 14.15 -13.90
CA VAL A 85 -0.69 14.97 -14.15
C VAL A 85 -1.86 14.11 -14.61
N PRO A 86 -3.08 14.31 -14.07
CA PRO A 86 -4.24 13.53 -14.45
C PRO A 86 -4.68 13.77 -15.89
N GLN A 87 -5.19 12.71 -16.51
CA GLN A 87 -5.81 12.70 -17.83
C GLN A 87 -7.09 11.90 -17.78
N PHE A 88 -8.18 12.44 -18.32
CA PHE A 88 -9.49 11.81 -18.41
C PHE A 88 -9.75 11.44 -19.87
N ILE A 89 -9.89 10.15 -20.15
CA ILE A 89 -9.96 9.59 -21.51
C ILE A 89 -11.25 8.79 -21.64
N GLU A 90 -12.17 9.32 -22.46
CA GLU A 90 -13.40 8.59 -22.79
C GLU A 90 -13.07 7.26 -23.50
N LYS A 91 -13.74 6.21 -23.06
CA LYS A 91 -13.63 4.87 -23.62
C LYS A 91 -14.85 4.54 -24.48
N PRO A 92 -14.73 3.59 -25.42
CA PRO A 92 -15.90 3.01 -26.08
C PRO A 92 -16.91 2.52 -25.03
N HIS A 93 -18.19 2.72 -25.30
CA HIS A 93 -19.32 2.37 -24.42
C HIS A 93 -19.55 3.30 -23.21
N GLY A 94 -18.93 4.48 -23.19
CA GLY A 94 -19.26 5.55 -22.26
C GLY A 94 -18.54 5.49 -20.91
N ASP A 95 -17.58 4.58 -20.70
CA ASP A 95 -16.74 4.58 -19.51
C ASP A 95 -15.61 5.61 -19.61
N LEU A 96 -15.03 6.01 -18.48
CA LEU A 96 -13.96 6.99 -18.39
C LEU A 96 -12.72 6.35 -17.79
N LEU A 97 -11.60 6.38 -18.52
CA LEU A 97 -10.30 5.99 -17.99
C LEU A 97 -9.62 7.22 -17.40
N ILE A 98 -9.33 7.18 -16.12
CA ILE A 98 -8.61 8.22 -15.38
C ILE A 98 -7.17 7.75 -15.21
N LYS A 99 -6.23 8.49 -15.80
CA LYS A 99 -4.78 8.25 -15.66
C LYS A 99 -4.17 9.33 -14.78
N GLY A 100 -3.11 8.99 -14.05
CA GLY A 100 -2.36 9.92 -13.22
C GLY A 100 -1.88 9.27 -11.94
N ARG A 101 -0.91 9.85 -11.29
CA ARG A 101 -0.43 9.37 -10.01
C ARG A 101 -1.51 9.49 -8.93
N GLY A 102 -1.78 8.39 -8.21
CA GLY A 102 -2.86 8.31 -7.23
C GLY A 102 -4.23 7.99 -7.83
N SER A 103 -4.38 7.91 -9.17
CA SER A 103 -5.68 7.59 -9.75
C SER A 103 -6.20 6.22 -9.31
N CYS A 104 -5.29 5.27 -9.07
CA CYS A 104 -5.57 3.94 -8.54
C CYS A 104 -5.13 3.83 -7.07
N ASP A 105 -3.92 4.32 -6.75
CA ASP A 105 -3.22 4.13 -5.49
C ASP A 105 -2.79 5.48 -4.86
N ALA A 106 -3.57 6.08 -3.91
CA ALA A 106 -4.90 5.63 -3.47
C ALA A 106 -5.96 6.75 -3.49
N LYS A 107 -5.77 7.85 -4.28
CA LYS A 107 -6.80 8.91 -4.38
C LYS A 107 -8.10 8.41 -5.03
N GLY A 108 -8.00 7.38 -5.89
CA GLY A 108 -9.17 6.65 -6.39
C GLY A 108 -9.96 5.97 -5.26
N GLN A 109 -9.29 5.47 -4.24
CA GLN A 109 -9.95 4.90 -3.06
C GLN A 109 -10.62 6.01 -2.23
N ILE A 110 -9.94 7.16 -2.08
CA ILE A 110 -10.50 8.34 -1.36
C ILE A 110 -11.84 8.74 -1.97
N ILE A 111 -11.90 8.92 -3.29
CA ILE A 111 -13.13 9.39 -3.96
C ILE A 111 -14.25 8.35 -3.90
N SER A 112 -13.92 7.05 -4.01
CA SER A 112 -14.90 5.97 -3.87
C SER A 112 -15.46 5.89 -2.45
N MET A 113 -14.63 6.08 -1.43
CA MET A 113 -15.06 6.11 -0.04
C MET A 113 -15.88 7.37 0.30
N ILE A 114 -15.52 8.53 -0.24
CA ILE A 114 -16.34 9.76 -0.12
C ILE A 114 -17.73 9.54 -0.71
N ALA A 115 -17.83 8.92 -1.87
CA ALA A 115 -19.11 8.61 -2.50
C ALA A 115 -19.95 7.63 -1.66
N ALA A 116 -19.30 6.59 -1.11
CA ALA A 116 -19.97 5.65 -0.20
C ALA A 116 -20.47 6.34 1.07
N CYS A 117 -19.66 7.19 1.69
CA CYS A 117 -20.05 7.96 2.88
C CYS A 117 -21.23 8.90 2.58
N LYS A 118 -21.21 9.57 1.43
CA LYS A 118 -22.33 10.43 0.98
C LYS A 118 -23.62 9.65 0.79
N GLN A 119 -23.56 8.46 0.21
CA GLN A 119 -24.71 7.59 0.04
C GLN A 119 -25.25 7.12 1.40
N LEU A 120 -24.40 6.65 2.30
CA LEU A 120 -24.80 6.22 3.65
C LEU A 120 -25.45 7.35 4.44
N GLU A 121 -24.90 8.58 4.34
CA GLU A 121 -25.51 9.76 4.96
C GLU A 121 -26.90 10.06 4.39
N GLN A 122 -27.06 10.02 3.07
CA GLN A 122 -28.36 10.24 2.40
C GLN A 122 -29.40 9.19 2.77
N GLU A 123 -28.97 7.96 3.02
CA GLU A 123 -29.81 6.88 3.53
C GLU A 123 -30.12 7.00 5.03
N GLY A 124 -29.55 8.01 5.72
CA GLY A 124 -29.79 8.32 7.13
C GLY A 124 -28.94 7.50 8.11
N TYR A 125 -27.90 6.84 7.64
CA TYR A 125 -26.97 6.12 8.51
C TYR A 125 -25.99 7.08 9.18
N SER A 126 -25.59 6.70 10.38
CA SER A 126 -24.52 7.30 11.19
C SER A 126 -23.71 6.14 11.80
N ASN A 127 -22.77 6.38 12.65
CA ASN A 127 -21.87 5.38 13.24
C ASN A 127 -20.82 4.81 12.27
N PHE A 128 -20.39 5.62 11.32
CA PHE A 128 -19.24 5.32 10.49
C PHE A 128 -18.26 6.49 10.45
N ALA A 129 -17.06 6.24 9.97
CA ALA A 129 -16.02 7.25 9.80
C ALA A 129 -15.24 7.02 8.51
N LEU A 130 -14.61 8.09 8.02
CA LEU A 130 -13.59 8.04 6.97
C LEU A 130 -12.26 8.50 7.58
N LEU A 131 -11.27 7.62 7.55
CA LEU A 131 -9.92 7.85 8.06
C LEU A 131 -8.94 7.91 6.89
N LEU A 132 -8.34 9.08 6.67
CA LEU A 132 -7.34 9.29 5.62
C LEU A 132 -5.97 9.46 6.27
N LEU A 133 -5.04 8.58 5.93
CA LEU A 133 -3.75 8.43 6.59
C LEU A 133 -2.61 8.99 5.73
N ALA A 134 -1.59 9.53 6.37
CA ALA A 134 -0.39 10.01 5.71
C ALA A 134 0.74 8.97 5.76
N GLY A 135 1.61 8.96 4.73
CA GLY A 135 2.87 8.24 4.74
C GLY A 135 2.75 6.71 4.72
N GLU A 136 1.75 6.16 4.04
CA GLU A 136 1.62 4.71 3.83
C GLU A 136 2.81 4.17 3.07
N GLU A 137 3.11 4.78 1.92
CA GLU A 137 4.11 4.40 0.92
C GLU A 137 5.57 4.41 1.45
N THR A 138 5.80 5.09 2.57
CA THR A 138 7.12 5.20 3.20
C THR A 138 7.22 4.54 4.57
N GLY A 139 6.17 3.78 4.96
CA GLY A 139 6.22 2.96 6.16
C GLY A 139 5.04 3.13 7.12
N SER A 140 3.87 3.49 6.62
CA SER A 140 2.61 3.56 7.39
C SER A 140 2.70 4.49 8.61
N TRP A 141 3.29 5.67 8.45
CA TRP A 141 3.51 6.60 9.56
C TRP A 141 2.20 7.08 10.16
N GLY A 142 1.20 7.40 9.30
CA GLY A 142 -0.14 7.81 9.72
C GLY A 142 -0.86 6.74 10.51
N ALA A 143 -0.84 5.49 10.06
CA ALA A 143 -1.45 4.36 10.76
C ALA A 143 -0.80 4.10 12.12
N LYS A 144 0.53 4.20 12.19
CA LYS A 144 1.28 4.09 13.45
C LYS A 144 0.92 5.21 14.43
N ALA A 145 0.85 6.46 13.95
CA ALA A 145 0.47 7.60 14.76
C ALA A 145 -0.99 7.45 15.26
N TYR A 146 -1.91 7.10 14.37
CA TYR A 146 -3.31 6.88 14.74
C TYR A 146 -3.46 5.80 15.81
N THR A 147 -2.80 4.66 15.66
CA THR A 147 -2.85 3.55 16.63
C THR A 147 -2.24 3.93 17.98
N ARG A 148 -1.22 4.80 18.00
CA ARG A 148 -0.61 5.29 19.25
C ARG A 148 -1.51 6.25 19.99
N ASP A 149 -2.19 7.15 19.29
CA ASP A 149 -2.83 8.34 19.87
C ASP A 149 -4.36 8.23 19.95
N CYS A 150 -4.96 7.30 19.20
CA CYS A 150 -6.40 7.16 19.08
C CYS A 150 -6.89 5.77 19.49
N ALA A 151 -8.09 5.72 20.04
CA ALA A 151 -8.78 4.44 20.19
C ALA A 151 -9.20 3.93 18.80
N GLY A 152 -9.01 2.64 18.56
CA GLY A 152 -9.53 1.98 17.36
C GLY A 152 -11.04 1.85 17.38
N GLY A 153 -11.55 0.85 16.66
CA GLY A 153 -12.99 0.57 16.54
C GLY A 153 -13.25 -0.91 16.34
N ASP A 154 -14.49 -1.23 16.01
CA ASP A 154 -14.85 -2.62 15.72
C ASP A 154 -14.30 -3.06 14.36
N TYR A 155 -14.55 -2.28 13.30
CA TYR A 155 -14.20 -2.63 11.94
C TYR A 155 -13.46 -1.49 11.24
N VAL A 156 -12.43 -1.84 10.48
CA VAL A 156 -11.82 -0.96 9.49
C VAL A 156 -11.75 -1.67 8.14
N ILE A 157 -12.16 -0.98 7.08
CA ILE A 157 -12.06 -1.41 5.69
C ILE A 157 -11.00 -0.51 5.05
N VAL A 158 -9.84 -1.09 4.77
CA VAL A 158 -8.73 -0.37 4.13
C VAL A 158 -8.89 -0.46 2.62
N GLY A 159 -8.86 0.66 1.95
CA GLY A 159 -8.97 0.80 0.49
C GLY A 159 -7.61 0.74 -0.18
N GLU A 160 -7.42 -0.32 -0.98
CA GLU A 160 -6.22 -0.57 -1.78
C GLU A 160 -6.62 -1.18 -3.13
N PRO A 161 -5.77 -1.13 -4.17
CA PRO A 161 -6.08 -1.72 -5.47
C PRO A 161 -6.16 -3.25 -5.41
N THR A 162 -7.37 -3.81 -5.29
CA THR A 162 -7.59 -5.26 -5.14
C THR A 162 -8.53 -5.84 -6.20
N ASP A 163 -8.71 -5.16 -7.32
CA ASP A 163 -9.66 -5.52 -8.39
C ASP A 163 -11.12 -5.64 -7.87
N GLY A 164 -11.49 -4.86 -6.85
CA GLY A 164 -12.81 -4.92 -6.19
C GLY A 164 -13.07 -6.19 -5.38
N LYS A 165 -12.03 -6.92 -4.96
CA LYS A 165 -12.15 -8.17 -4.20
C LYS A 165 -11.70 -7.97 -2.76
N MET A 166 -12.38 -8.62 -1.81
CA MET A 166 -11.92 -8.65 -0.43
C MET A 166 -10.68 -9.54 -0.30
N VAL A 167 -9.66 -9.03 0.36
CA VAL A 167 -8.43 -9.78 0.58
C VAL A 167 -8.61 -10.74 1.75
N THR A 168 -8.29 -12.03 1.56
CA THR A 168 -8.28 -13.03 2.63
C THR A 168 -6.96 -13.03 3.38
N ALA A 169 -5.85 -12.78 2.65
CA ALA A 169 -4.52 -12.77 3.23
C ALA A 169 -3.54 -11.94 2.38
N SER A 170 -2.56 -11.31 3.02
CA SER A 170 -1.42 -10.66 2.37
C SER A 170 -0.10 -11.28 2.77
N LYS A 171 0.85 -11.28 1.83
CA LYS A 171 2.23 -11.65 2.13
C LYS A 171 2.87 -10.63 3.07
N GLY A 172 3.74 -11.13 3.94
CA GLY A 172 4.63 -10.29 4.72
C GLY A 172 5.84 -9.84 3.91
N THR A 173 6.65 -9.01 4.55
CA THR A 173 7.92 -8.52 4.00
C THR A 173 9.05 -8.76 4.98
N LYS A 174 10.26 -9.07 4.48
CA LYS A 174 11.50 -9.04 5.26
C LYS A 174 12.61 -8.42 4.44
N CYS A 175 13.28 -7.47 5.03
CA CYS A 175 14.35 -6.72 4.39
C CYS A 175 15.68 -6.97 5.10
N PHE A 176 16.73 -7.25 4.32
CA PHE A 176 18.06 -7.49 4.84
C PHE A 176 19.09 -6.72 4.01
N ASP A 177 19.95 -5.95 4.67
CA ASP A 177 21.19 -5.46 4.07
C ASP A 177 22.28 -6.50 4.25
N VAL A 178 22.96 -6.84 3.17
CA VAL A 178 24.01 -7.85 3.14
C VAL A 178 25.30 -7.22 2.64
N THR A 179 26.37 -7.40 3.40
CA THR A 179 27.73 -6.97 3.03
C THR A 179 28.63 -8.20 3.01
N ILE A 180 29.27 -8.42 1.85
CA ILE A 180 30.20 -9.53 1.64
C ILE A 180 31.60 -8.94 1.46
N MET A 181 32.55 -9.39 2.30
CA MET A 181 33.95 -8.95 2.28
C MET A 181 34.80 -9.87 1.44
N GLY A 182 35.75 -9.28 0.71
CA GLY A 182 36.80 -9.94 -0.03
C GLY A 182 38.18 -9.43 0.36
N LYS A 183 39.17 -9.71 -0.48
CA LYS A 183 40.52 -9.22 -0.37
C LYS A 183 41.02 -8.78 -1.75
N SER A 184 41.27 -7.49 -1.95
CA SER A 184 41.76 -6.97 -3.21
C SER A 184 43.14 -7.53 -3.60
N CYS A 185 43.29 -7.77 -4.89
CA CYS A 185 44.57 -7.97 -5.52
C CYS A 185 44.47 -7.65 -7.03
N HIS A 186 45.60 -7.67 -7.73
CA HIS A 186 45.61 -7.51 -9.19
C HIS A 186 44.88 -8.68 -9.86
N SER A 187 43.95 -8.41 -10.76
CA SER A 187 43.07 -9.45 -11.37
C SER A 187 43.85 -10.52 -12.17
N GLY A 188 45.07 -10.22 -12.63
CA GLY A 188 45.94 -11.19 -13.26
C GLY A 188 46.57 -12.21 -12.30
N TYR A 189 46.47 -12.01 -10.99
CA TYR A 189 47.00 -12.88 -9.94
C TYR A 189 45.91 -13.18 -8.87
N PRO A 190 44.78 -13.77 -9.27
CA PRO A 190 43.63 -13.92 -8.39
C PRO A 190 43.89 -14.76 -7.15
N GLN A 191 44.93 -15.62 -7.17
CA GLN A 191 45.36 -16.44 -6.03
C GLN A 191 45.89 -15.63 -4.84
N GLN A 192 46.18 -14.33 -5.01
CA GLN A 192 46.66 -13.43 -3.96
C GLN A 192 45.55 -12.71 -3.19
N GLY A 193 44.35 -12.79 -3.71
CA GLY A 193 43.17 -12.14 -3.13
C GLY A 193 41.95 -13.08 -3.01
N VAL A 194 40.82 -12.46 -2.74
CA VAL A 194 39.50 -13.13 -2.71
C VAL A 194 38.46 -12.13 -3.25
N SER A 195 37.79 -12.49 -4.33
CA SER A 195 36.75 -11.63 -4.91
C SER A 195 35.48 -11.66 -4.07
N ALA A 196 35.03 -10.50 -3.60
CA ALA A 196 33.72 -10.39 -2.96
C ALA A 196 32.57 -10.65 -3.93
N ILE A 197 32.79 -10.41 -5.24
CA ILE A 197 31.79 -10.70 -6.30
C ILE A 197 31.62 -12.21 -6.45
N GLU A 198 32.70 -13.00 -6.47
CA GLU A 198 32.58 -14.47 -6.54
C GLU A 198 31.84 -15.01 -5.29
N ARG A 199 32.16 -14.52 -4.11
CA ARG A 199 31.44 -14.86 -2.87
C ARG A 199 29.95 -14.46 -2.91
N PHE A 200 29.62 -13.35 -3.57
CA PHE A 200 28.23 -12.96 -3.81
C PHE A 200 27.53 -13.96 -4.72
N VAL A 201 28.17 -14.43 -5.78
CA VAL A 201 27.61 -15.47 -6.67
C VAL A 201 27.34 -16.75 -5.88
N ASP A 202 28.31 -17.19 -5.04
CA ASP A 202 28.15 -18.36 -4.19
C ASP A 202 26.98 -18.19 -3.21
N PHE A 203 26.90 -17.03 -2.53
CA PHE A 203 25.79 -16.70 -1.63
C PHE A 203 24.43 -16.78 -2.33
N ILE A 204 24.32 -16.22 -3.53
CA ILE A 204 23.06 -16.25 -4.29
C ILE A 204 22.72 -17.66 -4.75
N ASN A 205 23.71 -18.49 -5.10
CA ASN A 205 23.48 -19.88 -5.44
C ASN A 205 23.02 -20.70 -4.23
N GLU A 206 23.60 -20.48 -3.05
CA GLU A 206 23.14 -21.07 -1.79
C GLU A 206 21.68 -20.67 -1.50
N LEU A 207 21.35 -19.37 -1.64
CA LEU A 207 19.98 -18.87 -1.43
C LEU A 207 18.98 -19.48 -2.43
N ARG A 208 19.36 -19.60 -3.69
CA ARG A 208 18.52 -20.22 -4.75
C ARG A 208 18.28 -21.71 -4.53
N ALA A 209 19.15 -22.39 -3.84
CA ALA A 209 19.00 -23.80 -3.49
C ALA A 209 18.03 -24.02 -2.31
N VAL A 210 17.61 -22.96 -1.62
CA VAL A 210 16.65 -23.06 -0.54
C VAL A 210 15.25 -23.28 -1.09
N GLU A 211 14.62 -24.37 -0.69
CA GLU A 211 13.20 -24.63 -0.95
C GLU A 211 12.36 -24.05 0.19
N PHE A 212 11.79 -22.85 -0.03
CA PHE A 212 10.86 -22.27 0.94
C PHE A 212 9.53 -23.03 0.93
N THR A 213 8.96 -23.22 2.12
CA THR A 213 7.68 -23.93 2.26
C THR A 213 6.59 -23.19 1.48
N HIS A 214 5.92 -23.92 0.58
CA HIS A 214 4.74 -23.44 -0.13
C HIS A 214 3.58 -23.19 0.83
N ASP A 215 2.91 -22.07 0.69
CA ASP A 215 1.71 -21.73 1.46
C ASP A 215 0.46 -21.98 0.59
N PRO A 216 -0.52 -22.78 1.06
CA PRO A 216 -1.68 -23.13 0.25
C PRO A 216 -2.61 -21.96 -0.04
N VAL A 217 -2.50 -20.84 0.70
CA VAL A 217 -3.32 -19.63 0.54
C VAL A 217 -2.53 -18.55 -0.18
N MET A 218 -1.29 -18.28 0.25
CA MET A 218 -0.47 -17.16 -0.23
C MET A 218 0.50 -17.54 -1.35
N GLY A 219 0.64 -18.85 -1.66
CA GLY A 219 1.57 -19.35 -2.68
C GLY A 219 3.03 -19.35 -2.22
N ASP A 220 3.95 -19.07 -3.15
CA ASP A 220 5.38 -19.17 -2.91
C ASP A 220 5.98 -17.88 -2.35
N THR A 221 7.02 -18.03 -1.53
CA THR A 221 7.91 -16.94 -1.15
C THR A 221 8.70 -16.45 -2.34
N THR A 222 8.78 -15.14 -2.50
CA THR A 222 9.59 -14.51 -3.53
C THR A 222 10.56 -13.50 -2.92
N TYR A 223 11.64 -13.16 -3.63
CA TYR A 223 12.55 -12.11 -3.20
C TYR A 223 13.14 -11.34 -4.39
N ASN A 224 13.54 -10.11 -4.09
CA ASN A 224 14.27 -9.25 -5.02
C ASN A 224 15.65 -8.94 -4.46
N ILE A 225 16.65 -8.84 -5.35
CA ILE A 225 18.00 -8.36 -5.06
C ILE A 225 18.07 -6.92 -5.54
N GLY A 226 18.16 -5.97 -4.61
CA GLY A 226 18.25 -4.55 -4.91
C GLY A 226 19.54 -3.92 -4.37
N LYS A 227 19.81 -2.68 -4.75
CA LYS A 227 20.93 -1.88 -4.27
C LYS A 227 22.27 -2.62 -4.34
N LEU A 228 22.50 -3.37 -5.42
CA LEU A 228 23.73 -4.13 -5.61
C LEU A 228 24.87 -3.21 -6.04
N GLU A 229 25.92 -3.15 -5.23
CA GLU A 229 27.08 -2.27 -5.44
C GLU A 229 28.39 -2.99 -5.20
N SER A 230 29.37 -2.74 -6.08
CA SER A 230 30.77 -3.11 -5.92
C SER A 230 31.67 -2.08 -6.62
N ASN A 231 32.36 -1.27 -5.84
CA ASN A 231 33.16 -0.13 -6.30
C ASN A 231 34.64 -0.50 -6.45
N ASN A 232 34.96 -1.39 -7.40
CA ASN A 232 36.34 -1.77 -7.69
C ASN A 232 36.74 -1.41 -9.13
N ALA A 233 38.03 -1.14 -9.35
CA ALA A 233 38.55 -0.95 -10.68
C ALA A 233 38.48 -2.27 -11.48
N GLN A 234 38.38 -2.18 -12.80
CA GLN A 234 38.24 -3.32 -13.71
C GLN A 234 39.32 -4.41 -13.54
N ASN A 235 40.51 -4.04 -13.17
CA ASN A 235 41.67 -4.92 -13.02
C ASN A 235 42.02 -5.26 -11.57
N VAL A 236 41.08 -5.03 -10.64
CA VAL A 236 41.26 -5.29 -9.20
C VAL A 236 40.12 -6.20 -8.73
N LEU A 237 40.42 -7.28 -7.99
CA LEU A 237 39.41 -8.08 -7.33
C LEU A 237 38.60 -7.24 -6.35
N SER A 238 37.26 -7.41 -6.37
CA SER A 238 36.37 -6.67 -5.49
C SER A 238 36.68 -6.94 -4.02
N PRO A 239 36.92 -5.91 -3.20
CA PRO A 239 37.09 -6.05 -1.77
C PRO A 239 35.77 -6.18 -1.02
N GLN A 240 34.67 -5.71 -1.62
CA GLN A 240 33.38 -5.66 -0.97
C GLN A 240 32.24 -5.65 -1.99
N VAL A 241 31.18 -6.36 -1.67
CA VAL A 241 29.86 -6.25 -2.32
C VAL A 241 28.82 -5.92 -1.26
N HIS A 242 28.01 -4.93 -1.55
CA HIS A 242 26.84 -4.58 -0.73
C HIS A 242 25.57 -4.76 -1.56
N PHE A 243 24.51 -5.32 -0.97
CA PHE A 243 23.21 -5.46 -1.62
C PHE A 243 22.09 -5.61 -0.60
N ARG A 244 20.86 -5.39 -1.07
CA ARG A 244 19.65 -5.55 -0.27
C ARG A 244 18.81 -6.71 -0.79
N LEU A 245 18.38 -7.58 0.11
CA LEU A 245 17.37 -8.61 -0.15
C LEU A 245 16.03 -8.17 0.42
N TYR A 246 15.00 -8.24 -0.42
CA TYR A 246 13.64 -7.91 -0.04
C TYR A 246 12.71 -9.07 -0.35
N PHE A 247 12.27 -9.76 0.71
CA PHE A 247 11.42 -10.94 0.61
C PHE A 247 9.94 -10.55 0.70
N ARG A 248 9.11 -11.29 -0.05
CA ARG A 248 7.67 -11.40 0.15
C ARG A 248 7.41 -12.76 0.80
N THR A 249 7.14 -12.78 2.10
CA THR A 249 7.00 -14.00 2.91
C THR A 249 5.55 -14.44 3.00
N THR A 250 5.34 -15.72 3.25
CA THR A 250 4.03 -16.32 3.51
C THR A 250 3.95 -16.79 4.97
N ALA A 251 2.76 -17.10 5.47
CA ALA A 251 2.61 -17.64 6.82
C ALA A 251 3.46 -18.91 7.05
N ALA A 252 3.59 -19.74 6.00
CA ALA A 252 4.38 -20.98 6.05
C ALA A 252 5.91 -20.74 6.03
N SER A 253 6.38 -19.61 5.50
CA SER A 253 7.81 -19.37 5.26
C SER A 253 8.42 -18.23 6.08
N ASP A 254 7.62 -17.39 6.74
CA ASP A 254 8.09 -16.17 7.38
C ASP A 254 9.21 -16.39 8.40
N ALA A 255 9.05 -17.36 9.29
CA ALA A 255 10.08 -17.73 10.25
C ALA A 255 11.29 -18.39 9.56
N MET A 256 11.05 -19.21 8.53
CA MET A 256 12.09 -19.90 7.78
C MET A 256 13.03 -18.93 7.08
N VAL A 257 12.52 -17.84 6.48
CA VAL A 257 13.36 -16.80 5.85
C VAL A 257 14.36 -16.24 6.86
N THR A 258 13.91 -15.93 8.08
CA THR A 258 14.81 -15.44 9.14
C THR A 258 15.90 -16.46 9.49
N GLN A 259 15.54 -17.73 9.61
CA GLN A 259 16.48 -18.81 9.90
C GLN A 259 17.51 -19.01 8.79
N VAL A 260 17.06 -19.03 7.53
CA VAL A 260 17.92 -19.12 6.35
C VAL A 260 18.94 -17.99 6.32
N MET A 261 18.49 -16.74 6.52
CA MET A 261 19.40 -15.58 6.54
C MET A 261 20.42 -15.67 7.70
N GLN A 262 20.06 -16.25 8.83
CA GLN A 262 21.00 -16.52 9.92
C GLN A 262 22.01 -17.60 9.54
N GLN A 263 21.58 -18.67 8.86
CA GLN A 263 22.46 -19.77 8.42
C GLN A 263 23.44 -19.36 7.32
N LEU A 264 23.09 -18.35 6.51
CA LEU A 264 23.95 -17.81 5.45
C LEU A 264 25.04 -16.85 5.98
N ARG A 265 25.05 -16.50 7.27
CA ARG A 265 26.12 -15.70 7.87
C ARG A 265 27.44 -16.45 7.87
N ARG A 266 28.53 -15.73 7.61
CA ARG A 266 29.93 -16.18 7.68
C ARG A 266 30.77 -15.05 8.27
N ASP A 267 31.98 -15.30 8.67
CA ASP A 267 32.89 -14.24 9.17
C ASP A 267 33.09 -13.11 8.16
N TYR A 268 32.95 -13.42 6.89
CA TYR A 268 33.06 -12.46 5.78
C TYR A 268 31.71 -12.02 5.20
N ILE A 269 30.60 -12.44 5.76
CA ILE A 269 29.23 -12.07 5.35
C ILE A 269 28.50 -11.49 6.57
N ALA A 270 28.31 -10.17 6.55
CA ALA A 270 27.45 -9.47 7.50
C ALA A 270 26.03 -9.36 6.93
N ILE A 271 25.04 -9.70 7.73
CA ILE A 271 23.61 -9.59 7.37
C ILE A 271 22.91 -8.80 8.46
N GLU A 272 22.34 -7.68 8.10
CA GLU A 272 21.55 -6.81 8.97
C GLU A 272 20.07 -6.91 8.60
N ALA A 273 19.21 -7.21 9.56
CA ALA A 273 17.76 -7.20 9.36
C ALA A 273 17.23 -5.76 9.53
N LEU A 274 16.57 -5.24 8.51
CA LEU A 274 15.98 -3.89 8.52
C LEU A 274 14.50 -3.88 8.94
N GLY A 275 13.92 -5.05 9.23
CA GLY A 275 12.52 -5.18 9.59
C GLY A 275 11.65 -5.67 8.44
N GLY A 276 10.35 -5.45 8.58
CA GLY A 276 9.30 -5.86 7.65
C GLY A 276 7.99 -6.13 8.38
N ASP A 277 7.00 -6.58 7.63
CA ASP A 277 5.70 -6.95 8.13
C ASP A 277 5.51 -8.46 8.12
N THR A 278 4.78 -8.99 9.10
CA THR A 278 4.37 -10.39 9.10
C THR A 278 3.21 -10.61 8.14
N PRO A 279 3.11 -11.79 7.51
CA PRO A 279 1.92 -12.16 6.75
C PRO A 279 0.65 -12.00 7.59
N MET A 280 -0.42 -11.52 6.97
CA MET A 280 -1.65 -11.19 7.68
C MET A 280 -2.87 -11.84 7.03
N SER A 281 -3.82 -12.31 7.85
CA SER A 281 -5.16 -12.68 7.42
C SER A 281 -6.13 -11.55 7.72
N TYR A 282 -7.10 -11.35 6.84
CA TYR A 282 -8.07 -10.27 6.91
C TYR A 282 -9.47 -10.79 7.19
N PHE A 283 -10.29 -9.93 7.76
CA PHE A 283 -11.72 -10.14 7.87
C PHE A 283 -12.37 -10.07 6.49
N THR A 284 -13.26 -11.01 6.19
CA THR A 284 -14.03 -11.04 4.95
C THR A 284 -15.50 -11.26 5.25
N LEU A 285 -16.35 -10.81 4.34
CA LEU A 285 -17.79 -10.95 4.41
C LEU A 285 -18.29 -12.01 3.41
N PRO A 286 -19.29 -12.83 3.78
CA PRO A 286 -19.94 -13.73 2.83
C PRO A 286 -20.58 -12.96 1.66
N GLY A 287 -20.52 -13.54 0.47
CA GLY A 287 -21.14 -12.97 -0.74
C GLY A 287 -20.23 -12.01 -1.52
N PHE A 288 -19.05 -11.67 -1.01
CA PHE A 288 -18.04 -10.92 -1.75
C PHE A 288 -17.00 -11.84 -2.36
N GLU A 289 -16.53 -11.50 -3.57
CA GLU A 289 -15.39 -12.18 -4.16
C GLU A 289 -14.14 -11.93 -3.32
N THR A 290 -13.26 -12.93 -3.24
CA THR A 290 -12.05 -12.86 -2.44
C THR A 290 -10.80 -13.10 -3.25
N THR A 291 -9.66 -12.59 -2.76
CA THR A 291 -8.32 -12.78 -3.34
C THR A 291 -7.25 -12.81 -2.27
N THR A 292 -6.02 -13.10 -2.66
CA THR A 292 -4.82 -12.89 -1.84
C THR A 292 -3.91 -11.89 -2.54
N VAL A 293 -3.15 -11.12 -1.77
CA VAL A 293 -2.24 -10.11 -2.33
C VAL A 293 -0.81 -10.28 -1.84
N ALA A 294 0.15 -9.76 -2.62
CA ALA A 294 1.56 -9.85 -2.29
C ALA A 294 2.16 -8.50 -1.82
N PHE A 295 1.32 -7.49 -1.62
CA PHE A 295 1.74 -6.16 -1.18
C PHE A 295 1.32 -5.86 0.26
N GLY A 296 1.90 -4.84 0.85
CA GLY A 296 1.57 -4.31 2.18
C GLY A 296 0.46 -3.26 2.11
N SER A 297 -0.02 -2.83 3.28
CA SER A 297 -0.98 -1.74 3.45
C SER A 297 -0.91 -1.20 4.89
N ASP A 298 -1.69 -0.19 5.20
CA ASP A 298 -1.84 0.32 6.57
C ASP A 298 -2.52 -0.66 7.54
N ALA A 299 -3.26 -1.64 7.04
CA ALA A 299 -4.07 -2.55 7.86
C ALA A 299 -3.27 -3.30 8.96
N PRO A 300 -2.04 -3.80 8.76
CA PRO A 300 -1.25 -4.40 9.83
C PRO A 300 -0.95 -3.45 10.99
N ARG A 301 -0.89 -2.16 10.74
CA ARG A 301 -0.56 -1.12 11.74
C ARG A 301 -1.78 -0.63 12.50
N LEU A 302 -2.98 -0.82 12.01
CA LEU A 302 -4.25 -0.43 12.63
C LEU A 302 -4.69 -1.44 13.70
N THR A 303 -3.82 -1.72 14.67
CA THR A 303 -4.02 -2.78 15.68
C THR A 303 -5.11 -2.46 16.71
N GLY A 304 -5.57 -1.21 16.79
CA GLY A 304 -6.70 -0.81 17.63
C GLY A 304 -8.06 -1.27 17.11
N PHE A 305 -8.14 -1.81 15.87
CA PHE A 305 -9.38 -2.35 15.30
C PHE A 305 -9.48 -3.85 15.50
N LYS A 306 -10.67 -4.33 15.89
CA LYS A 306 -10.93 -5.77 16.11
C LYS A 306 -10.92 -6.54 14.79
N HIS A 307 -11.53 -5.99 13.75
CA HIS A 307 -11.66 -6.59 12.42
C HIS A 307 -11.09 -5.64 11.38
N ARG A 308 -10.16 -6.13 10.59
CA ARG A 308 -9.49 -5.40 9.51
C ARG A 308 -9.76 -6.08 8.19
N ALA A 309 -10.43 -5.39 7.29
CA ALA A 309 -10.69 -5.81 5.92
C ALA A 309 -9.82 -5.00 4.96
N LEU A 310 -9.56 -5.56 3.78
CA LEU A 310 -8.82 -4.90 2.71
C LEU A 310 -9.58 -5.12 1.40
N CYS A 311 -9.98 -4.04 0.72
CA CYS A 311 -10.73 -4.09 -0.54
C CYS A 311 -10.73 -2.71 -1.20
N GLY A 312 -10.65 -2.65 -2.53
CA GLY A 312 -10.81 -1.38 -3.24
C GLY A 312 -10.76 -1.50 -4.76
N ALA A 313 -10.94 -0.37 -5.44
CA ALA A 313 -10.99 -0.25 -6.88
C ALA A 313 -9.62 -0.42 -7.54
N GLY A 314 -9.64 -0.82 -8.81
CA GLY A 314 -8.46 -0.89 -9.67
C GLY A 314 -7.51 -2.01 -9.31
N SER A 315 -6.42 -2.11 -10.05
CA SER A 315 -5.46 -3.21 -9.94
C SER A 315 -4.09 -2.73 -9.47
N ILE A 316 -3.51 -3.46 -8.53
CA ILE A 316 -2.12 -3.23 -8.08
C ILE A 316 -1.10 -3.32 -9.22
N LEU A 317 -1.45 -4.00 -10.31
CA LEU A 317 -0.56 -4.17 -11.45
C LEU A 317 -0.29 -2.88 -12.23
N VAL A 318 -1.11 -1.84 -12.05
CA VAL A 318 -0.91 -0.52 -12.66
C VAL A 318 -0.38 0.51 -11.67
N ALA A 319 -0.46 0.25 -10.36
CA ALA A 319 0.07 1.11 -9.31
C ALA A 319 1.60 1.26 -9.44
N HIS A 320 2.14 2.39 -8.97
CA HIS A 320 3.57 2.72 -8.99
C HIS A 320 4.21 2.80 -10.39
N GLN A 321 3.40 2.75 -11.46
CA GLN A 321 3.88 2.80 -12.83
C GLN A 321 3.58 4.16 -13.49
N PRO A 322 4.32 4.54 -14.56
CA PRO A 322 4.01 5.75 -15.33
C PRO A 322 2.64 5.73 -16.01
N GLY A 323 2.07 4.53 -16.18
CA GLY A 323 0.76 4.31 -16.80
C GLY A 323 -0.38 4.08 -15.79
N GLU A 324 -0.19 4.43 -14.52
CA GLU A 324 -1.20 4.26 -13.48
C GLU A 324 -2.56 4.82 -13.91
N CYS A 325 -3.61 4.03 -13.72
CA CYS A 325 -4.95 4.38 -14.16
C CYS A 325 -6.03 3.55 -13.44
N VAL A 326 -7.27 4.04 -13.50
CA VAL A 326 -8.47 3.36 -13.02
C VAL A 326 -9.63 3.70 -13.94
N LEU A 327 -10.63 2.83 -14.07
CA LEU A 327 -11.89 3.13 -14.75
C LEU A 327 -12.88 3.76 -13.78
N LEU A 328 -13.71 4.69 -14.27
CA LEU A 328 -14.78 5.28 -13.48
C LEU A 328 -15.72 4.20 -12.94
N SER A 329 -16.08 3.23 -13.77
CA SER A 329 -16.93 2.09 -13.37
C SER A 329 -16.32 1.23 -12.24
N GLU A 330 -15.00 1.14 -12.14
CA GLU A 330 -14.33 0.45 -11.02
C GLU A 330 -14.46 1.23 -9.73
N LEU A 331 -14.36 2.56 -9.78
CA LEU A 331 -14.55 3.44 -8.62
C LEU A 331 -16.00 3.43 -8.12
N GLU A 332 -16.97 3.49 -9.04
CA GLU A 332 -18.40 3.40 -8.73
C GLU A 332 -18.74 2.05 -8.07
N LYS A 333 -18.27 0.96 -8.67
CA LYS A 333 -18.44 -0.38 -8.09
C LYS A 333 -17.82 -0.51 -6.69
N ALA A 334 -16.64 0.07 -6.46
CA ALA A 334 -16.02 0.06 -5.13
C ALA A 334 -16.85 0.86 -4.12
N SER A 335 -17.42 2.01 -4.51
CA SER A 335 -18.32 2.79 -3.66
C SER A 335 -19.55 1.96 -3.25
N GLU A 336 -20.22 1.30 -4.20
CA GLU A 336 -21.34 0.40 -3.92
C GLU A 336 -20.95 -0.75 -2.98
N GLN A 337 -19.75 -1.31 -3.18
CA GLN A 337 -19.25 -2.38 -2.32
C GLN A 337 -19.00 -1.89 -0.89
N TYR A 338 -18.45 -0.69 -0.67
CA TYR A 338 -18.26 -0.13 0.66
C TYR A 338 -19.61 0.07 1.39
N VAL A 339 -20.64 0.56 0.70
CA VAL A 339 -22.00 0.66 1.24
C VAL A 339 -22.54 -0.72 1.61
N ALA A 340 -22.39 -1.71 0.73
CA ALA A 340 -22.84 -3.07 0.98
C ALA A 340 -22.10 -3.72 2.15
N MET A 341 -20.78 -3.49 2.29
CA MET A 341 -19.98 -3.96 3.43
C MET A 341 -20.47 -3.33 4.73
N TYR A 342 -20.71 -2.02 4.76
CA TYR A 342 -21.25 -1.34 5.92
C TYR A 342 -22.58 -1.98 6.36
N LYS A 343 -23.53 -2.16 5.44
CA LYS A 343 -24.82 -2.77 5.71
C LYS A 343 -24.70 -4.21 6.23
N ALA A 344 -23.83 -5.01 5.62
CA ALA A 344 -23.58 -6.38 6.05
C ALA A 344 -22.96 -6.46 7.46
N ILE A 345 -22.05 -5.54 7.80
CA ILE A 345 -21.42 -5.47 9.13
C ILE A 345 -22.42 -5.03 10.20
N THR A 346 -23.23 -4.04 9.90
CA THR A 346 -24.16 -3.43 10.89
C THR A 346 -25.49 -4.18 10.99
N GLY A 347 -25.77 -5.09 10.07
CA GLY A 347 -27.01 -5.86 10.04
C GLY A 347 -28.24 -5.05 9.61
N VAL A 348 -28.04 -3.88 8.99
CA VAL A 348 -29.12 -3.06 8.42
C VAL A 348 -29.38 -3.48 6.97
N GLN A 349 -30.66 -3.41 6.56
CA GLN A 349 -31.09 -3.80 5.20
C GLN A 349 -31.36 -2.58 4.33
#